data_681c01b06050fa7a8075b68426f6e325
#
_entry.id   681c01b06050fa7a8075b68426f6e325
#
_cell.length_a   1.000
_cell.length_b   1.000
_cell.length_c   1.000
_cell.angle_alpha   90.00
_cell.angle_beta   90.00
_cell.angle_gamma   90.00
#
_symmetry.space_group_name_H-M   'P 1'
#
loop_
_entity.id
_entity.type
_entity.pdbx_description
1 polymer ?
#
loop_
_entity_poly.entity_id
_entity_poly.type
_entity_poly.pdbx_seq_one_letter_code
_entity_poly.pdbx_strand_id
1 'polypeptide(L)'
;MTIPPAGGPGLRRLATAIRLRAVAMVAPQGFGYLGQALSAAEQYAAVYGAAYRRGTDRVVCSPGHYVIAAYAAAAETGLIDGAALAGYGQNGSSLEAIGTERSPVPEYTCGSLGQGLSAAAGFALGDRLLGRDDARTFAFVSDGELQEGQVWEAAMFAGHHRLSRLTVLLDANNSQVDGPVDSITTIEPVAAKWAAFGWDAADLDGHDVAAIAAALAAGARAARPQVLICRTSTRHGLACLPPDADGHFIKLPADLAAAAAAELQAELDRITAEAVSDGG
;
A
#
# COMPACT_ATOMS: atom_id res chain seq x y z
N MET A 1 16.03 -14.79 -6.35
CA MET A 1 14.84 -14.62 -7.20
C MET A 1 14.96 -13.23 -7.82
N THR A 2 15.10 -13.11 -9.13
CA THR A 2 15.25 -11.82 -9.82
C THR A 2 13.93 -11.06 -9.79
N ILE A 3 13.97 -9.80 -9.37
CA ILE A 3 12.84 -8.86 -9.50
C ILE A 3 12.40 -8.90 -10.98
N PRO A 4 11.13 -9.17 -11.29
CA PRO A 4 10.66 -9.17 -12.67
C PRO A 4 10.90 -7.78 -13.28
N PRO A 5 11.19 -7.70 -14.59
CA PRO A 5 11.40 -6.42 -15.25
C PRO A 5 10.18 -5.52 -15.05
N ALA A 6 10.41 -4.22 -14.88
CA ALA A 6 9.44 -3.17 -14.59
C ALA A 6 8.46 -2.90 -15.75
N GLY A 7 7.81 -3.95 -16.25
CA GLY A 7 6.76 -3.92 -17.26
C GLY A 7 5.40 -4.26 -16.66
N GLY A 8 4.31 -3.76 -17.23
CA GLY A 8 2.95 -3.93 -16.75
C GLY A 8 2.58 -5.37 -16.34
N PRO A 9 2.88 -6.43 -17.12
CA PRO A 9 2.59 -7.80 -16.73
C PRO A 9 3.30 -8.26 -15.45
N GLY A 10 4.56 -7.86 -15.23
CA GLY A 10 5.32 -8.21 -14.03
C GLY A 10 4.75 -7.58 -12.76
N LEU A 11 4.29 -6.33 -12.84
CA LEU A 11 3.67 -5.63 -11.71
C LEU A 11 2.27 -6.16 -11.41
N ARG A 12 1.46 -6.51 -12.41
CA ARG A 12 0.16 -7.18 -12.22
C ARG A 12 0.34 -8.51 -11.48
N ARG A 13 1.31 -9.32 -11.92
CA ARG A 13 1.65 -10.58 -11.26
C ARG A 13 2.06 -10.35 -9.79
N LEU A 14 2.88 -9.34 -9.52
CA LEU A 14 3.30 -8.98 -8.16
C LEU A 14 2.10 -8.57 -7.29
N ALA A 15 1.19 -7.73 -7.79
CA ALA A 15 -0.02 -7.33 -7.07
C ALA A 15 -0.90 -8.54 -6.71
N THR A 16 -1.11 -9.47 -7.66
CA THR A 16 -1.88 -10.70 -7.40
C THR A 16 -1.17 -11.61 -6.40
N ALA A 17 0.17 -11.72 -6.46
CA ALA A 17 0.95 -12.49 -5.50
C ALA A 17 0.88 -11.88 -4.08
N ILE A 18 0.89 -10.54 -3.94
CA ILE A 18 0.67 -9.84 -2.67
C ILE A 18 -0.67 -10.25 -2.05
N ARG A 19 -1.76 -10.27 -2.84
CA ARG A 19 -3.09 -10.71 -2.38
C ARG A 19 -3.07 -12.16 -1.93
N LEU A 20 -2.45 -13.05 -2.70
CA LEU A 20 -2.36 -14.48 -2.34
C LEU A 20 -1.60 -14.68 -1.03
N ARG A 21 -0.49 -13.96 -0.81
CA ARG A 21 0.24 -13.99 0.47
C ARG A 21 -0.61 -13.47 1.62
N ALA A 22 -1.38 -12.39 1.40
CA ALA A 22 -2.27 -11.84 2.42
C ALA A 22 -3.37 -12.86 2.82
N VAL A 23 -3.96 -13.56 1.86
CA VAL A 23 -4.91 -14.66 2.14
C VAL A 23 -4.22 -15.75 2.99
N ALA A 24 -3.01 -16.16 2.63
CA ALA A 24 -2.27 -17.17 3.39
C ALA A 24 -1.91 -16.73 4.82
N MET A 25 -1.64 -15.43 5.04
CA MET A 25 -1.37 -14.87 6.37
C MET A 25 -2.62 -14.81 7.26
N VAL A 26 -3.80 -14.51 6.67
CA VAL A 26 -5.06 -14.37 7.41
C VAL A 26 -5.75 -15.71 7.65
N ALA A 27 -5.62 -16.66 6.72
CA ALA A 27 -6.32 -17.95 6.76
C ALA A 27 -6.16 -18.72 8.09
N PRO A 28 -4.98 -18.83 8.73
CA PRO A 28 -4.83 -19.55 10.00
C PRO A 28 -5.60 -18.91 11.16
N GLN A 29 -5.92 -17.63 11.08
CA GLN A 29 -6.64 -16.87 12.10
C GLN A 29 -8.15 -16.86 11.83
N GLY A 30 -8.57 -17.12 10.60
CA GLY A 30 -9.96 -17.09 10.16
C GLY A 30 -10.56 -15.69 10.02
N PHE A 31 -9.78 -14.63 10.21
CA PHE A 31 -10.18 -13.22 10.09
C PHE A 31 -8.95 -12.30 10.06
N GLY A 32 -9.11 -11.08 9.56
CA GLY A 32 -8.04 -10.06 9.63
C GLY A 32 -8.21 -8.91 8.65
N TYR A 33 -7.16 -8.10 8.55
CA TYR A 33 -7.08 -6.91 7.70
C TYR A 33 -6.79 -7.28 6.24
N LEU A 34 -7.54 -8.25 5.69
CA LEU A 34 -7.34 -8.70 4.31
C LEU A 34 -7.74 -7.63 3.29
N GLY A 35 -8.81 -6.87 3.57
CA GLY A 35 -9.33 -5.86 2.65
C GLY A 35 -8.30 -4.81 2.25
N GLN A 36 -7.42 -4.41 3.17
CA GLN A 36 -6.34 -3.46 2.93
C GLN A 36 -5.27 -4.00 1.98
N ALA A 37 -5.00 -5.30 2.04
CA ALA A 37 -4.11 -5.93 1.07
C ALA A 37 -4.78 -6.13 -0.30
N LEU A 38 -6.11 -6.33 -0.33
CA LEU A 38 -6.86 -6.44 -1.59
C LEU A 38 -6.94 -5.08 -2.30
N SER A 39 -7.16 -4.00 -1.57
CA SER A 39 -7.27 -2.64 -2.12
C SER A 39 -5.90 -2.06 -2.53
N ALA A 40 -4.88 -2.19 -1.70
CA ALA A 40 -3.60 -1.52 -1.89
C ALA A 40 -2.52 -2.33 -2.63
N ALA A 41 -2.82 -3.56 -3.09
CA ALA A 41 -1.82 -4.45 -3.69
C ALA A 41 -1.07 -3.82 -4.87
N GLU A 42 -1.76 -3.08 -5.76
CA GLU A 42 -1.15 -2.38 -6.89
C GLU A 42 -0.21 -1.26 -6.45
N GLN A 43 -0.59 -0.53 -5.40
CA GLN A 43 0.24 0.54 -4.83
C GLN A 43 1.56 -0.05 -4.30
N TYR A 44 1.48 -1.12 -3.51
CA TYR A 44 2.65 -1.82 -2.98
C TYR A 44 3.48 -2.47 -4.10
N ALA A 45 2.83 -3.08 -5.10
CA ALA A 45 3.52 -3.65 -6.26
C ALA A 45 4.27 -2.57 -7.07
N ALA A 46 3.65 -1.41 -7.31
CA ALA A 46 4.29 -0.31 -8.02
C ALA A 46 5.49 0.27 -7.25
N VAL A 47 5.36 0.42 -5.93
CA VAL A 47 6.48 0.92 -5.10
C VAL A 47 7.60 -0.12 -5.04
N TYR A 48 7.35 -1.31 -4.51
CA TYR A 48 8.40 -2.31 -4.27
C TYR A 48 8.93 -2.97 -5.54
N GLY A 49 8.09 -3.09 -6.59
CA GLY A 49 8.47 -3.71 -7.85
C GLY A 49 9.13 -2.77 -8.86
N ALA A 50 8.91 -1.44 -8.76
CA ALA A 50 9.39 -0.52 -9.79
C ALA A 50 10.08 0.75 -9.25
N ALA A 51 9.72 1.25 -8.06
CA ALA A 51 10.13 2.57 -7.62
C ALA A 51 11.16 2.58 -6.49
N TYR A 52 11.03 1.67 -5.52
CA TYR A 52 11.79 1.63 -4.28
C TYR A 52 13.22 1.11 -4.49
N ARG A 53 14.20 1.82 -3.96
CA ARG A 53 15.62 1.43 -3.94
C ARG A 53 16.04 1.10 -2.51
N ARG A 54 16.29 -0.18 -2.24
CA ARG A 54 16.72 -0.66 -0.93
C ARG A 54 17.97 0.09 -0.44
N GLY A 55 17.94 0.52 0.82
CA GLY A 55 19.06 1.22 1.47
C GLY A 55 19.20 2.70 1.09
N THR A 56 18.42 3.19 0.12
CA THR A 56 18.39 4.60 -0.28
C THR A 56 17.05 5.23 0.06
N ASP A 57 15.97 4.63 -0.38
CA ASP A 57 14.62 5.15 -0.22
C ASP A 57 13.98 4.72 1.11
N ARG A 58 12.93 5.41 1.53
CA ARG A 58 12.16 5.14 2.76
C ARG A 58 10.74 4.73 2.43
N VAL A 59 10.20 3.80 3.21
CA VAL A 59 8.79 3.42 3.17
C VAL A 59 8.16 3.65 4.53
N VAL A 60 7.06 4.39 4.54
CA VAL A 60 6.22 4.61 5.71
C VAL A 60 4.86 3.98 5.45
N CYS A 61 4.44 3.09 6.33
CA CYS A 61 3.08 2.54 6.35
C CYS A 61 2.32 3.26 7.46
N SER A 62 1.64 4.35 7.12
CA SER A 62 0.98 5.20 8.12
C SER A 62 -0.13 4.46 8.87
N PRO A 63 -1.10 3.81 8.20
CA PRO A 63 -2.07 3.00 8.91
C PRO A 63 -1.47 1.61 9.21
N GLY A 64 -1.17 1.34 10.48
CA GLY A 64 -0.47 0.12 10.91
C GLY A 64 -1.10 -1.20 10.47
N HIS A 65 -2.41 -1.23 10.23
CA HIS A 65 -3.11 -2.43 9.74
C HIS A 65 -2.89 -2.71 8.23
N TYR A 66 -2.24 -1.81 7.49
CA TYR A 66 -1.81 -2.05 6.10
C TYR A 66 -0.47 -2.80 5.99
N VAL A 67 0.23 -3.04 7.11
CA VAL A 67 1.51 -3.77 7.09
C VAL A 67 1.41 -5.17 6.49
N ILE A 68 0.23 -5.78 6.49
CA ILE A 68 -0.02 -7.06 5.82
C ILE A 68 0.37 -6.99 4.33
N ALA A 69 0.01 -5.92 3.63
CA ALA A 69 0.40 -5.70 2.23
C ALA A 69 1.90 -5.41 2.10
N ALA A 70 2.49 -4.65 3.05
CA ALA A 70 3.92 -4.38 3.09
C ALA A 70 4.74 -5.66 3.30
N TYR A 71 4.34 -6.54 4.22
CA TYR A 71 5.01 -7.82 4.46
C TYR A 71 4.92 -8.74 3.24
N ALA A 72 3.73 -8.83 2.63
CA ALA A 72 3.52 -9.63 1.41
C ALA A 72 4.41 -9.12 0.25
N ALA A 73 4.43 -7.81 0.01
CA ALA A 73 5.26 -7.20 -1.02
C ALA A 73 6.75 -7.41 -0.76
N ALA A 74 7.19 -7.26 0.49
CA ALA A 74 8.59 -7.47 0.89
C ALA A 74 9.03 -8.92 0.70
N ALA A 75 8.16 -9.89 0.99
CA ALA A 75 8.45 -11.30 0.76
C ALA A 75 8.56 -11.62 -0.74
N GLU A 76 7.63 -11.12 -1.56
CA GLU A 76 7.63 -11.33 -3.01
C GLU A 76 8.83 -10.66 -3.71
N THR A 77 9.35 -9.58 -3.15
CA THR A 77 10.54 -8.88 -3.68
C THR A 77 11.86 -9.29 -3.03
N GLY A 78 11.84 -10.26 -2.11
CA GLY A 78 13.03 -10.80 -1.47
C GLY A 78 13.67 -9.89 -0.42
N LEU A 79 12.92 -8.93 0.12
CA LEU A 79 13.37 -8.08 1.22
C LEU A 79 13.32 -8.81 2.57
N ILE A 80 12.36 -9.72 2.72
CA ILE A 80 12.26 -10.66 3.85
C ILE A 80 12.08 -12.10 3.32
N ASP A 81 12.37 -13.08 4.18
CA ASP A 81 12.08 -14.47 3.86
C ASP A 81 10.57 -14.72 3.81
N GLY A 82 10.07 -15.27 2.71
CA GLY A 82 8.65 -15.61 2.56
C GLY A 82 8.15 -16.63 3.60
N ALA A 83 9.01 -17.48 4.14
CA ALA A 83 8.66 -18.40 5.21
C ALA A 83 8.30 -17.67 6.53
N ALA A 84 8.84 -16.48 6.75
CA ALA A 84 8.53 -15.67 7.93
C ALA A 84 7.05 -15.25 8.00
N LEU A 85 6.35 -15.18 6.85
CA LEU A 85 4.93 -14.79 6.80
C LEU A 85 4.02 -15.74 7.59
N ALA A 86 4.43 -16.99 7.83
CA ALA A 86 3.69 -17.92 8.70
C ALA A 86 3.59 -17.42 10.16
N GLY A 87 4.47 -16.49 10.56
CA GLY A 87 4.43 -15.84 11.88
C GLY A 87 3.47 -14.65 11.98
N TYR A 88 2.80 -14.25 10.89
CA TYR A 88 1.92 -13.08 10.91
C TYR A 88 0.82 -13.18 11.99
N GLY A 89 0.73 -12.16 12.84
CA GLY A 89 -0.25 -12.09 13.92
C GLY A 89 -0.05 -13.10 15.06
N GLN A 90 1.06 -13.87 15.07
CA GLN A 90 1.35 -14.82 16.12
C GLN A 90 2.04 -14.15 17.32
N ASN A 91 1.78 -14.64 18.53
CA ASN A 91 2.41 -14.13 19.74
C ASN A 91 3.94 -14.21 19.66
N GLY A 92 4.60 -13.09 19.92
CA GLY A 92 6.06 -12.97 19.90
C GLY A 92 6.69 -12.78 18.52
N SER A 93 5.90 -12.80 17.44
CA SER A 93 6.37 -12.45 16.10
C SER A 93 6.55 -10.95 15.95
N SER A 94 7.53 -10.52 15.14
CA SER A 94 7.67 -9.14 14.69
C SER A 94 6.74 -8.80 13.51
N LEU A 95 6.08 -9.80 12.91
CA LEU A 95 5.07 -9.62 11.88
C LEU A 95 3.68 -9.46 12.53
N GLU A 96 3.51 -8.38 13.25
CA GLU A 96 2.27 -8.06 13.96
C GLU A 96 1.15 -7.69 12.98
N ALA A 97 -0.11 -7.96 13.35
CA ALA A 97 -1.27 -7.63 12.51
C ALA A 97 -1.50 -6.12 12.38
N ILE A 98 -1.08 -5.35 13.39
CA ILE A 98 -0.97 -3.89 13.36
C ILE A 98 0.50 -3.56 13.59
N GLY A 99 1.10 -2.86 12.64
CA GLY A 99 2.53 -2.54 12.65
C GLY A 99 2.95 -1.68 13.85
N THR A 100 4.14 -1.97 14.34
CA THR A 100 4.81 -1.26 15.43
C THR A 100 6.26 -0.96 15.04
N GLU A 101 7.01 -0.36 15.96
CA GLU A 101 8.45 -0.11 15.81
C GLU A 101 9.28 -1.40 15.63
N ARG A 102 8.69 -2.58 15.88
CA ARG A 102 9.34 -3.89 15.67
C ARG A 102 9.11 -4.46 14.28
N SER A 103 8.24 -3.85 13.49
CA SER A 103 7.93 -4.30 12.14
C SER A 103 9.15 -4.23 11.24
N PRO A 104 9.52 -5.32 10.53
CA PRO A 104 10.83 -5.42 9.87
C PRO A 104 10.92 -4.73 8.50
N VAL A 105 9.81 -4.18 7.98
CA VAL A 105 9.73 -3.72 6.59
C VAL A 105 9.62 -2.21 6.45
N PRO A 106 8.60 -1.52 6.97
CA PRO A 106 8.54 -0.07 6.85
C PRO A 106 9.53 0.58 7.83
N GLU A 107 10.14 1.70 7.44
CA GLU A 107 10.95 2.52 8.33
C GLU A 107 10.14 3.15 9.46
N TYR A 108 8.83 3.30 9.26
CA TYR A 108 7.89 3.73 10.28
C TYR A 108 6.50 3.16 10.02
N THR A 109 5.88 2.69 11.09
CA THR A 109 4.46 2.32 11.14
C THR A 109 3.97 2.41 12.58
N CYS A 110 2.68 2.64 12.78
CA CYS A 110 2.07 2.63 14.12
C CYS A 110 0.58 2.32 14.05
N GLY A 111 -0.02 1.94 15.18
CA GLY A 111 -1.46 1.68 15.28
C GLY A 111 -2.30 2.96 15.32
N SER A 112 -1.70 4.10 15.69
CA SER A 112 -2.38 5.39 15.82
C SER A 112 -2.42 6.10 14.48
N LEU A 113 -3.62 6.26 13.90
CA LEU A 113 -3.80 6.89 12.59
C LEU A 113 -3.34 8.36 12.59
N GLY A 114 -2.94 8.87 11.43
CA GLY A 114 -2.54 10.27 11.20
C GLY A 114 -1.07 10.58 11.49
N GLN A 115 -0.32 9.69 12.15
CA GLN A 115 1.06 9.99 12.56
C GLN A 115 2.11 9.72 11.47
N GLY A 116 1.86 8.74 10.61
CA GLY A 116 2.87 8.28 9.65
C GLY A 116 3.24 9.34 8.62
N LEU A 117 2.30 10.17 8.18
CA LEU A 117 2.62 11.25 7.23
C LEU A 117 3.59 12.27 7.84
N SER A 118 3.46 12.58 9.14
CA SER A 118 4.42 13.44 9.86
C SER A 118 5.82 12.81 9.89
N ALA A 119 5.90 11.50 10.16
CA ALA A 119 7.17 10.76 10.10
C ALA A 119 7.77 10.79 8.69
N ALA A 120 6.96 10.56 7.65
CA ALA A 120 7.39 10.61 6.25
C ALA A 120 7.92 12.00 5.85
N ALA A 121 7.25 13.08 6.27
CA ALA A 121 7.73 14.44 6.07
C ALA A 121 9.06 14.66 6.80
N GLY A 122 9.22 14.13 8.01
CA GLY A 122 10.46 14.14 8.77
C GLY A 122 11.61 13.43 8.06
N PHE A 123 11.38 12.24 7.50
CA PHE A 123 12.38 11.52 6.69
C PHE A 123 12.79 12.31 5.45
N ALA A 124 11.82 12.82 4.67
CA ALA A 124 12.10 13.57 3.46
C ALA A 124 12.87 14.87 3.74
N LEU A 125 12.53 15.57 4.83
CA LEU A 125 13.27 16.76 5.25
C LEU A 125 14.67 16.39 5.77
N GLY A 126 14.79 15.33 6.57
CA GLY A 126 16.05 14.86 7.12
C GLY A 126 17.02 14.45 6.03
N ASP A 127 16.58 13.66 5.04
CA ASP A 127 17.42 13.25 3.92
C ASP A 127 17.91 14.48 3.10
N ARG A 128 17.04 15.46 2.87
CA ARG A 128 17.42 16.74 2.23
C ARG A 128 18.48 17.51 3.03
N LEU A 129 18.30 17.61 4.36
CA LEU A 129 19.28 18.33 5.23
C LEU A 129 20.62 17.60 5.31
N LEU A 130 20.62 16.29 5.09
CA LEU A 130 21.83 15.45 5.03
C LEU A 130 22.46 15.39 3.62
N GLY A 131 21.92 16.13 2.65
CA GLY A 131 22.41 16.15 1.26
C GLY A 131 22.12 14.86 0.49
N ARG A 132 21.11 14.07 0.90
CA ARG A 132 20.66 12.86 0.23
C ARG A 132 19.54 13.19 -0.77
N ASP A 133 19.86 14.04 -1.75
CA ASP A 133 18.86 14.65 -2.64
C ASP A 133 18.16 13.64 -3.58
N ASP A 134 18.71 12.45 -3.75
CA ASP A 134 18.13 11.38 -4.56
C ASP A 134 17.25 10.40 -3.76
N ALA A 135 17.34 10.40 -2.43
CA ALA A 135 16.51 9.56 -1.57
C ALA A 135 15.04 9.97 -1.65
N ARG A 136 14.14 8.99 -1.80
CA ARG A 136 12.68 9.20 -1.86
C ARG A 136 12.02 8.59 -0.65
N THR A 137 10.94 9.23 -0.20
CA THR A 137 10.07 8.70 0.84
C THR A 137 8.70 8.39 0.24
N PHE A 138 8.26 7.15 0.38
CA PHE A 138 6.93 6.69 -0.01
C PHE A 138 6.10 6.48 1.25
N ALA A 139 4.96 7.18 1.35
CA ALA A 139 4.04 7.05 2.48
C ALA A 139 2.71 6.47 2.00
N PHE A 140 2.35 5.29 2.51
CA PHE A 140 1.02 4.73 2.33
C PHE A 140 0.09 5.34 3.38
N VAL A 141 -1.05 5.85 2.95
CA VAL A 141 -2.06 6.54 3.79
C VAL A 141 -3.43 6.01 3.41
N SER A 142 -4.35 5.87 4.36
CA SER A 142 -5.74 5.46 4.09
C SER A 142 -6.68 6.67 4.04
N ASP A 143 -7.83 6.50 3.42
CA ASP A 143 -8.86 7.54 3.34
C ASP A 143 -9.51 7.85 4.69
N GLY A 144 -9.78 6.83 5.52
CA GLY A 144 -10.24 7.04 6.89
C GLY A 144 -9.25 7.84 7.74
N GLU A 145 -7.94 7.70 7.48
CA GLU A 145 -6.89 8.45 8.16
C GLU A 145 -6.93 9.96 7.84
N LEU A 146 -7.52 10.36 6.70
CA LEU A 146 -7.72 11.77 6.37
C LEU A 146 -8.72 12.50 7.29
N GLN A 147 -9.44 11.78 8.13
CA GLN A 147 -10.28 12.36 9.18
C GLN A 147 -9.45 12.85 10.38
N GLU A 148 -8.17 12.48 10.46
CA GLU A 148 -7.24 12.95 11.49
C GLU A 148 -6.63 14.30 11.11
N GLY A 149 -6.72 15.29 12.01
CA GLY A 149 -6.18 16.65 11.78
C GLY A 149 -4.68 16.67 11.48
N GLN A 150 -3.92 15.77 12.11
CA GLN A 150 -2.46 15.67 11.95
C GLN A 150 -2.02 15.37 10.52
N VAL A 151 -2.84 14.65 9.73
CA VAL A 151 -2.55 14.42 8.30
C VAL A 151 -2.48 15.75 7.56
N TRP A 152 -3.43 16.65 7.82
CA TRP A 152 -3.48 17.95 7.15
C TRP A 152 -2.40 18.91 7.63
N GLU A 153 -2.01 18.83 8.91
CA GLU A 153 -0.85 19.56 9.43
C GLU A 153 0.44 19.13 8.72
N ALA A 154 0.65 17.82 8.57
CA ALA A 154 1.79 17.27 7.85
C ALA A 154 1.75 17.60 6.35
N ALA A 155 0.57 17.58 5.72
CA ALA A 155 0.39 17.98 4.33
C ALA A 155 0.76 19.44 4.09
N MET A 156 0.29 20.35 4.95
CA MET A 156 0.63 21.78 4.91
C MET A 156 2.14 22.00 5.09
N PHE A 157 2.74 21.30 6.06
CA PHE A 157 4.18 21.38 6.32
C PHE A 157 5.00 20.90 5.10
N ALA A 158 4.69 19.75 4.55
CA ALA A 158 5.41 19.16 3.43
C ALA A 158 5.28 20.01 2.16
N GLY A 159 4.09 20.57 1.89
CA GLY A 159 3.85 21.50 0.78
C GLY A 159 4.64 22.80 0.94
N HIS A 160 4.60 23.43 2.14
CA HIS A 160 5.37 24.65 2.44
C HIS A 160 6.87 24.44 2.20
N HIS A 161 7.41 23.33 2.69
CA HIS A 161 8.82 23.00 2.53
C HIS A 161 9.17 22.42 1.16
N ARG A 162 8.19 22.26 0.27
CA ARG A 162 8.37 21.65 -1.07
C ARG A 162 9.18 20.35 -1.00
N LEU A 163 8.72 19.39 -0.19
CA LEU A 163 9.39 18.11 0.00
C LEU A 163 9.18 17.22 -1.24
N SER A 164 9.80 17.59 -2.34
CA SER A 164 9.57 17.00 -3.68
C SER A 164 9.96 15.51 -3.79
N ARG A 165 10.66 14.96 -2.79
CA ARG A 165 11.00 13.54 -2.71
C ARG A 165 10.00 12.72 -1.88
N LEU A 166 8.95 13.37 -1.37
CA LEU A 166 7.85 12.71 -0.67
C LEU A 166 6.71 12.43 -1.65
N THR A 167 6.34 11.14 -1.74
CA THR A 167 5.16 10.68 -2.47
C THR A 167 4.23 9.97 -1.50
N VAL A 168 2.97 10.42 -1.46
CA VAL A 168 1.88 9.74 -0.75
C VAL A 168 1.13 8.86 -1.73
N LEU A 169 0.89 7.60 -1.35
CA LEU A 169 -0.06 6.70 -1.99
C LEU A 169 -1.27 6.61 -1.06
N LEU A 170 -2.36 7.23 -1.46
CA LEU A 170 -3.59 7.27 -0.70
C LEU A 170 -4.53 6.17 -1.19
N ASP A 171 -4.79 5.18 -0.35
CA ASP A 171 -5.78 4.14 -0.63
C ASP A 171 -7.18 4.66 -0.32
N ALA A 172 -7.91 5.05 -1.36
CA ALA A 172 -9.26 5.62 -1.29
C ALA A 172 -10.30 4.53 -1.58
N ASN A 173 -10.47 3.61 -0.62
CA ASN A 173 -11.34 2.44 -0.73
C ASN A 173 -12.73 2.63 -0.10
N ASN A 174 -12.99 3.79 0.51
CA ASN A 174 -14.24 4.15 1.19
C ASN A 174 -14.63 3.18 2.33
N SER A 175 -13.65 2.56 3.01
CA SER A 175 -13.91 1.57 4.07
C SER A 175 -13.09 1.85 5.33
N GLN A 176 -13.77 2.04 6.44
CA GLN A 176 -13.19 2.13 7.78
C GLN A 176 -14.01 1.29 8.77
N VAL A 177 -13.52 1.13 10.01
CA VAL A 177 -14.09 0.23 11.03
C VAL A 177 -15.57 0.51 11.34
N ASP A 178 -15.98 1.78 11.28
CA ASP A 178 -17.35 2.21 11.58
C ASP A 178 -18.28 2.24 10.36
N GLY A 179 -17.78 1.90 9.18
CA GLY A 179 -18.55 1.89 7.93
C GLY A 179 -17.89 2.64 6.77
N PRO A 180 -18.67 3.01 5.74
CA PRO A 180 -18.15 3.81 4.63
C PRO A 180 -17.63 5.18 5.10
N VAL A 181 -16.43 5.57 4.65
CA VAL A 181 -15.77 6.84 5.05
C VAL A 181 -16.67 8.05 4.80
N ASP A 182 -17.36 8.09 3.66
CA ASP A 182 -18.26 9.19 3.28
C ASP A 182 -19.51 9.29 4.15
N SER A 183 -19.93 8.19 4.78
CA SER A 183 -21.07 8.17 5.72
C SER A 183 -20.70 8.62 7.14
N ILE A 184 -19.41 8.56 7.49
CA ILE A 184 -18.91 8.97 8.83
C ILE A 184 -18.53 10.46 8.81
N THR A 185 -17.56 10.83 7.98
CA THR A 185 -17.15 12.22 7.77
C THR A 185 -16.59 12.36 6.36
N THR A 186 -17.24 13.17 5.51
CA THR A 186 -16.79 13.35 4.13
C THR A 186 -15.39 13.97 4.07
N ILE A 187 -14.52 13.34 3.30
CA ILE A 187 -13.17 13.82 3.04
C ILE A 187 -13.05 14.54 1.69
N GLU A 188 -14.06 14.46 0.85
CA GLU A 188 -14.05 15.09 -0.48
C GLU A 188 -14.19 16.62 -0.40
N PRO A 189 -13.68 17.38 -1.37
CA PRO A 189 -12.87 16.91 -2.51
C PRO A 189 -11.39 16.72 -2.11
N VAL A 190 -10.90 15.47 -2.15
CA VAL A 190 -9.56 15.10 -1.67
C VAL A 190 -8.47 15.80 -2.48
N ALA A 191 -8.47 15.66 -3.81
CA ALA A 191 -7.43 16.21 -4.68
C ALA A 191 -7.30 17.73 -4.52
N ALA A 192 -8.42 18.46 -4.44
CA ALA A 192 -8.40 19.90 -4.27
C ALA A 192 -7.81 20.34 -2.93
N LYS A 193 -8.06 19.59 -1.85
CA LYS A 193 -7.49 19.87 -0.52
C LYS A 193 -5.96 19.75 -0.54
N TRP A 194 -5.43 18.65 -1.11
CA TRP A 194 -3.98 18.45 -1.23
C TRP A 194 -3.34 19.51 -2.14
N ALA A 195 -3.97 19.83 -3.27
CA ALA A 195 -3.50 20.87 -4.19
C ALA A 195 -3.44 22.23 -3.52
N ALA A 196 -4.41 22.59 -2.65
CA ALA A 196 -4.43 23.83 -1.88
C ALA A 196 -3.24 23.95 -0.92
N PHE A 197 -2.68 22.84 -0.43
CA PHE A 197 -1.44 22.82 0.35
C PHE A 197 -0.17 22.79 -0.52
N GLY A 198 -0.29 22.87 -1.84
CA GLY A 198 0.87 22.93 -2.74
C GLY A 198 1.43 21.57 -3.19
N TRP A 199 0.63 20.52 -3.12
CA TRP A 199 0.97 19.20 -3.63
C TRP A 199 0.57 19.03 -5.09
N ASP A 200 1.31 18.19 -5.81
CA ASP A 200 0.87 17.65 -7.10
C ASP A 200 -0.04 16.44 -6.81
N ALA A 201 -1.35 16.62 -7.03
CA ALA A 201 -2.38 15.61 -6.72
C ALA A 201 -2.88 14.96 -8.01
N ALA A 202 -2.86 13.62 -8.05
CA ALA A 202 -3.42 12.83 -9.15
C ALA A 202 -4.46 11.85 -8.60
N ASP A 203 -5.66 11.83 -9.21
CA ASP A 203 -6.72 10.86 -8.93
C ASP A 203 -6.64 9.74 -9.98
N LEU A 204 -6.50 8.49 -9.55
CA LEU A 204 -6.19 7.34 -10.40
C LEU A 204 -7.13 6.17 -10.11
N ASP A 205 -7.35 5.32 -11.12
CA ASP A 205 -7.79 3.96 -10.86
C ASP A 205 -6.68 3.24 -10.08
N GLY A 206 -6.95 2.94 -8.80
CA GLY A 206 -6.00 2.32 -7.89
C GLY A 206 -5.71 0.85 -8.20
N HIS A 207 -6.46 0.26 -9.16
CA HIS A 207 -6.21 -1.09 -9.66
C HIS A 207 -5.48 -1.13 -11.00
N ASP A 208 -5.15 0.04 -11.57
CA ASP A 208 -4.21 0.14 -12.70
C ASP A 208 -2.77 0.35 -12.20
N VAL A 209 -2.08 -0.77 -11.97
CA VAL A 209 -0.68 -0.74 -11.50
C VAL A 209 0.26 -0.04 -12.48
N ALA A 210 -0.04 -0.04 -13.78
CA ALA A 210 0.79 0.61 -14.78
C ALA A 210 0.65 2.14 -14.70
N ALA A 211 -0.58 2.65 -14.50
CA ALA A 211 -0.83 4.06 -14.26
C ALA A 211 -0.14 4.54 -12.98
N ILE A 212 -0.21 3.78 -11.88
CA ILE A 212 0.48 4.10 -10.63
C ILE A 212 2.00 4.15 -10.84
N ALA A 213 2.57 3.14 -11.49
CA ALA A 213 4.02 3.10 -11.76
C ALA A 213 4.48 4.27 -12.65
N ALA A 214 3.70 4.63 -13.66
CA ALA A 214 3.98 5.80 -14.52
C ALA A 214 3.93 7.11 -13.72
N ALA A 215 2.94 7.28 -12.83
CA ALA A 215 2.83 8.45 -11.96
C ALA A 215 4.01 8.54 -10.98
N LEU A 216 4.46 7.41 -10.38
CA LEU A 216 5.65 7.35 -9.52
C LEU A 216 6.93 7.73 -10.27
N ALA A 217 7.07 7.32 -11.53
CA ALA A 217 8.21 7.68 -12.38
C ALA A 217 8.21 9.17 -12.75
N ALA A 218 7.04 9.75 -13.03
CA ALA A 218 6.87 11.18 -13.27
C ALA A 218 7.19 12.00 -12.01
N GLY A 219 6.67 11.58 -10.85
CA GLY A 219 6.89 12.23 -9.54
C GLY A 219 8.35 12.25 -9.11
N ALA A 220 9.18 11.32 -9.56
CA ALA A 220 10.61 11.31 -9.27
C ALA A 220 11.35 12.58 -9.74
N ARG A 221 10.75 13.35 -10.66
CA ARG A 221 11.30 14.62 -11.21
C ARG A 221 10.49 15.85 -10.79
N ALA A 222 9.49 15.67 -9.94
CA ALA A 222 8.62 16.76 -9.51
C ALA A 222 9.37 17.79 -8.66
N ALA A 223 8.85 19.03 -8.66
CA ALA A 223 9.34 20.13 -7.83
C ALA A 223 8.53 20.27 -6.51
N ARG A 224 7.47 19.48 -6.36
CA ARG A 224 6.54 19.50 -5.22
C ARG A 224 6.35 18.07 -4.69
N PRO A 225 5.90 17.92 -3.43
CA PRO A 225 5.44 16.61 -2.98
C PRO A 225 4.25 16.13 -3.79
N GLN A 226 4.13 14.83 -3.97
CA GLN A 226 3.09 14.19 -4.79
C GLN A 226 2.13 13.39 -3.92
N VAL A 227 0.84 13.43 -4.25
CA VAL A 227 -0.15 12.48 -3.76
C VAL A 227 -0.84 11.76 -4.91
N LEU A 228 -0.83 10.44 -4.88
CA LEU A 228 -1.57 9.56 -5.79
C LEU A 228 -2.81 9.08 -5.05
N ILE A 229 -3.98 9.56 -5.41
CA ILE A 229 -5.27 9.17 -4.84
C ILE A 229 -5.74 7.96 -5.63
N CYS A 230 -5.53 6.79 -5.07
CA CYS A 230 -5.83 5.52 -5.70
C CYS A 230 -7.25 5.09 -5.31
N ARG A 231 -8.21 5.21 -6.23
CA ARG A 231 -9.59 4.73 -6.03
C ARG A 231 -9.61 3.22 -6.13
N THR A 232 -9.99 2.53 -5.05
CA THR A 232 -9.83 1.08 -4.92
C THR A 232 -11.07 0.40 -4.33
N SER A 233 -10.99 -0.92 -4.23
CA SER A 233 -11.99 -1.76 -3.57
C SER A 233 -11.33 -2.76 -2.63
N THR A 234 -11.81 -2.85 -1.40
CA THR A 234 -11.39 -3.84 -0.39
C THR A 234 -11.71 -5.29 -0.76
N ARG A 235 -12.33 -5.53 -1.92
CA ARG A 235 -12.73 -6.86 -2.42
C ARG A 235 -12.09 -7.19 -3.77
N HIS A 236 -11.22 -6.31 -4.27
CA HIS A 236 -10.63 -6.50 -5.59
C HIS A 236 -9.84 -7.83 -5.70
N GLY A 237 -10.11 -8.56 -6.79
CA GLY A 237 -9.45 -9.84 -7.08
C GLY A 237 -10.09 -11.06 -6.42
N LEU A 238 -11.17 -10.90 -5.62
CA LEU A 238 -11.86 -12.01 -4.95
C LEU A 238 -13.37 -11.94 -5.17
N ALA A 239 -13.88 -12.68 -6.15
CA ALA A 239 -15.31 -12.79 -6.42
C ALA A 239 -16.04 -13.67 -5.38
N CYS A 240 -15.32 -14.58 -4.71
CA CYS A 240 -15.87 -15.47 -3.67
C CYS A 240 -16.28 -14.73 -2.39
N LEU A 241 -15.81 -13.51 -2.16
CA LEU A 241 -16.20 -12.75 -0.96
C LEU A 241 -17.68 -12.37 -1.01
N PRO A 242 -18.43 -12.59 0.10
CA PRO A 242 -19.84 -12.17 0.19
C PRO A 242 -20.01 -10.69 -0.14
N PRO A 243 -21.11 -10.29 -0.83
CA PRO A 243 -21.37 -8.88 -1.18
C PRO A 243 -21.42 -7.93 0.01
N ASP A 244 -21.84 -8.43 1.16
CA ASP A 244 -21.99 -7.73 2.43
C ASP A 244 -20.82 -7.97 3.41
N ALA A 245 -19.72 -8.57 2.94
CA ALA A 245 -18.52 -8.74 3.77
C ALA A 245 -18.00 -7.38 4.23
N ASP A 246 -17.67 -7.28 5.52
CA ASP A 246 -16.95 -6.13 6.06
C ASP A 246 -15.62 -5.97 5.31
N GLY A 247 -15.48 -4.86 4.59
CA GLY A 247 -14.28 -4.59 3.80
C GLY A 247 -13.07 -4.23 4.66
N HIS A 248 -13.28 -3.79 5.92
CA HIS A 248 -12.19 -3.38 6.80
C HIS A 248 -11.58 -4.57 7.54
N PHE A 249 -12.42 -5.47 8.07
CA PHE A 249 -11.97 -6.63 8.85
C PHE A 249 -12.69 -7.89 8.39
N ILE A 250 -12.10 -8.57 7.39
CA ILE A 250 -12.74 -9.68 6.69
C ILE A 250 -12.71 -10.97 7.54
N LYS A 251 -13.87 -11.60 7.73
CA LYS A 251 -13.97 -12.97 8.23
C LYS A 251 -13.64 -13.93 7.09
N LEU A 252 -12.69 -14.83 7.33
CA LEU A 252 -12.15 -15.73 6.32
C LEU A 252 -12.15 -17.20 6.85
N PRO A 253 -13.32 -17.85 6.96
CA PRO A 253 -13.37 -19.25 7.35
C PRO A 253 -12.62 -20.14 6.33
N ALA A 254 -12.27 -21.35 6.73
CA ALA A 254 -11.33 -22.20 5.98
C ALA A 254 -11.76 -22.49 4.53
N ASP A 255 -13.06 -22.70 4.30
CA ASP A 255 -13.63 -22.91 2.97
C ASP A 255 -13.51 -21.68 2.07
N LEU A 256 -13.80 -20.50 2.63
CA LEU A 256 -13.64 -19.21 1.94
C LEU A 256 -12.17 -18.90 1.68
N ALA A 257 -11.28 -19.20 2.64
CA ALA A 257 -9.84 -19.04 2.47
C ALA A 257 -9.31 -19.91 1.32
N ALA A 258 -9.77 -21.16 1.23
CA ALA A 258 -9.40 -22.06 0.14
C ALA A 258 -9.92 -21.56 -1.22
N ALA A 259 -11.16 -21.07 -1.29
CA ALA A 259 -11.72 -20.47 -2.49
C ALA A 259 -10.96 -19.24 -2.94
N ALA A 260 -10.66 -18.31 -2.02
CA ALA A 260 -9.89 -17.10 -2.28
C ALA A 260 -8.47 -17.40 -2.80
N ALA A 261 -7.80 -18.38 -2.19
CA ALA A 261 -6.47 -18.82 -2.64
C ALA A 261 -6.53 -19.41 -4.05
N ALA A 262 -7.56 -20.23 -4.35
CA ALA A 262 -7.74 -20.83 -5.67
C ALA A 262 -8.02 -19.78 -6.76
N GLU A 263 -8.85 -18.77 -6.50
CA GLU A 263 -9.11 -17.66 -7.44
C GLU A 263 -7.83 -16.88 -7.75
N LEU A 264 -7.05 -16.50 -6.74
CA LEU A 264 -5.81 -15.75 -6.93
C LEU A 264 -4.72 -16.59 -7.60
N GLN A 265 -4.65 -17.90 -7.32
CA GLN A 265 -3.71 -18.78 -8.02
C GLN A 265 -4.07 -18.92 -9.49
N ALA A 266 -5.35 -19.10 -9.83
CA ALA A 266 -5.82 -19.15 -11.21
C ALA A 266 -5.51 -17.86 -11.98
N GLU A 267 -5.65 -16.69 -11.33
CA GLU A 267 -5.29 -15.40 -11.92
C GLU A 267 -3.76 -15.29 -12.14
N LEU A 268 -2.93 -15.73 -11.19
CA LEU A 268 -1.48 -15.79 -11.37
C LEU A 268 -1.08 -16.67 -12.55
N ASP A 269 -1.71 -17.82 -12.70
CA ASP A 269 -1.44 -18.75 -13.81
C ASP A 269 -1.84 -18.12 -15.14
N ARG A 270 -2.97 -17.41 -15.19
CA ARG A 270 -3.45 -16.68 -16.38
C ARG A 270 -2.47 -15.56 -16.78
N ILE A 271 -2.06 -14.71 -15.84
CA ILE A 271 -1.09 -13.63 -16.10
C ILE A 271 0.24 -14.20 -16.61
N THR A 272 0.67 -15.34 -16.05
CA THR A 272 1.92 -15.98 -16.45
C THR A 272 1.81 -16.55 -17.88
N ALA A 273 0.69 -17.13 -18.25
CA ALA A 273 0.46 -17.63 -19.62
C ALA A 273 0.40 -16.50 -20.65
N GLU A 274 -0.25 -15.37 -20.34
CA GLU A 274 -0.28 -14.17 -21.18
C GLU A 274 1.14 -13.66 -21.46
N ALA A 275 1.98 -13.53 -20.42
CA ALA A 275 3.35 -13.04 -20.55
C ALA A 275 4.24 -13.92 -21.44
N VAL A 276 3.96 -15.24 -21.50
CA VAL A 276 4.66 -16.18 -22.39
C VAL A 276 4.21 -16.01 -23.85
N SER A 277 2.91 -15.75 -24.06
CA SER A 277 2.35 -15.56 -25.42
C SER A 277 2.80 -14.26 -26.08
N ASP A 278 2.99 -13.18 -25.28
CA ASP A 278 3.38 -11.86 -25.79
C ASP A 278 4.90 -11.72 -26.01
N GLY A 279 5.69 -12.65 -25.48
CA GLY A 279 7.16 -12.66 -25.61
C GLY A 279 7.72 -13.58 -26.70
N GLY A 280 6.86 -14.29 -27.42
CA GLY A 280 7.22 -15.17 -28.57
C GLY A 280 6.92 -14.49 -29.90
#